data_dedef2dcd3a012dc33ab3b24a552528b
#
_entry.id   dedef2dcd3a012dc33ab3b24a552528b
#
_cell.length_a   1.000
_cell.length_b   1.000
_cell.length_c   1.000
_cell.angle_alpha   90.00
_cell.angle_beta   90.00
_cell.angle_gamma   90.00
#
_symmetry.space_group_name_H-M   'P 1'
#
loop_
_entity.id
_entity.type
_entity.pdbx_description
1 polymer ?
#
loop_
_entity_poly.entity_id
_entity_poly.type
_entity_poly.pdbx_seq_one_letter_code
_entity_poly.pdbx_strand_id
1 'polypeptide(L)'
;MRYLIRNLLIIFFLINVTACKTYRIIAEKQDTPENSFDINLSGETPNYFDLKYWVEHPKKENHYATLPKNYIDSIYDYEPTIDVFFVHPTLYFKGNTWNADINNKKLNKEVGSAAIKNQASVFLGIANIYAPHYRQMHIQSYYDLKNGLQAFEVAYLDVKNAFIYYWRNYNKGNKFIIAGHSQGTNHAERLLKEIILENDSMRSLLLISYLPGMPIKQFHKDLAPFSSPNQLDCFLSWRSLAEGYFPADWEVSDSIFCVNPISWKIDSLPSQKKNHLGILFQNHKIHYPNSIEAYTDKGVVWIKPIKIPFARFYKMKNYHIADYNLYWINIRNNLRYRLKENGYN
;
A
#
# COMPACT_ATOMS: atom_id res chain seq x y z
N MET A 1 36.03 25.24 14.36
CA MET A 1 35.56 24.45 13.21
C MET A 1 35.34 22.96 13.55
N ARG A 2 36.28 22.24 14.16
CA ARG A 2 36.09 20.81 14.54
C ARG A 2 34.96 20.54 15.57
N TYR A 3 34.69 21.45 16.49
CA TYR A 3 33.61 21.32 17.50
C TYR A 3 32.20 21.55 16.90
N LEU A 4 32.07 22.45 15.92
CA LEU A 4 30.78 22.69 15.23
C LEU A 4 30.36 21.47 14.39
N ILE A 5 31.32 20.86 13.69
CA ILE A 5 31.06 19.66 12.86
C ILE A 5 30.67 18.45 13.73
N ARG A 6 31.27 18.33 14.93
CA ARG A 6 30.94 17.25 15.88
C ARG A 6 29.55 17.40 16.46
N ASN A 7 29.12 18.63 16.76
CA ASN A 7 27.77 18.90 17.27
C ASN A 7 26.69 18.79 16.17
N LEU A 8 27.00 19.16 14.95
CA LEU A 8 26.11 18.94 13.80
C LEU A 8 25.91 17.45 13.50
N LEU A 9 26.97 16.64 13.64
CA LEU A 9 26.88 15.18 13.48
C LEU A 9 26.08 14.53 14.61
N ILE A 10 26.16 15.04 15.84
CA ILE A 10 25.39 14.53 16.98
C ILE A 10 23.90 14.91 16.85
N ILE A 11 23.58 16.11 16.38
CA ILE A 11 22.19 16.54 16.11
C ILE A 11 21.59 15.74 14.96
N PHE A 12 22.36 15.49 13.90
CA PHE A 12 21.92 14.62 12.79
C PHE A 12 21.72 13.16 13.24
N PHE A 13 22.51 12.71 14.22
CA PHE A 13 22.38 11.38 14.81
C PHE A 13 21.14 11.24 15.70
N LEU A 14 20.79 12.28 16.45
CA LEU A 14 19.59 12.30 17.31
C LEU A 14 18.28 12.33 16.53
N ILE A 15 18.25 13.00 15.38
CA ILE A 15 17.05 13.05 14.51
C ILE A 15 16.79 11.67 13.86
N ASN A 16 17.84 10.90 13.54
CA ASN A 16 17.69 9.56 12.98
C ASN A 16 17.33 8.49 14.00
N VAL A 17 17.68 8.67 15.29
CA VAL A 17 17.33 7.76 16.38
C VAL A 17 15.84 7.85 16.75
N THR A 18 15.22 9.03 16.58
CA THR A 18 13.79 9.19 16.82
C THR A 18 12.93 8.48 15.75
N ALA A 19 13.36 8.43 14.50
CA ALA A 19 12.69 7.65 13.45
C ALA A 19 12.72 6.13 13.73
N CYS A 20 13.83 5.61 14.30
CA CYS A 20 13.93 4.20 14.72
C CYS A 20 13.07 3.86 15.95
N LYS A 21 12.78 4.81 16.83
CA LYS A 21 11.88 4.58 17.97
C LYS A 21 10.43 4.36 17.56
N THR A 22 10.00 4.98 16.50
CA THR A 22 8.60 4.87 16.01
C THR A 22 8.25 3.45 15.56
N TYR A 23 9.20 2.65 15.09
CA TYR A 23 8.99 1.28 14.63
C TYR A 23 9.07 0.20 15.72
N ARG A 24 9.68 0.51 16.85
CA ARG A 24 9.66 -0.40 18.01
C ARG A 24 8.32 -0.38 18.75
N ILE A 25 7.53 0.67 18.52
CA ILE A 25 6.23 0.93 19.20
C ILE A 25 5.10 0.10 18.59
N ILE A 26 5.21 -0.41 17.36
CA ILE A 26 4.16 -1.20 16.69
C ILE A 26 3.93 -2.57 17.37
N ALA A 27 4.89 -3.05 18.16
CA ALA A 27 4.81 -4.35 18.84
C ALA A 27 4.50 -4.26 20.36
N GLU A 28 4.41 -3.07 20.92
CA GLU A 28 4.16 -2.93 22.36
C GLU A 28 2.66 -2.71 22.62
N LYS A 29 2.09 -3.54 23.50
CA LYS A 29 0.70 -3.54 24.00
C LYS A 29 0.18 -2.19 24.55
N GLN A 30 0.94 -1.11 24.46
CA GLN A 30 0.73 0.13 25.21
C GLN A 30 -0.38 1.04 24.70
N ASP A 31 -0.92 0.81 23.51
CA ASP A 31 -1.98 1.65 22.94
C ASP A 31 -3.20 0.83 22.47
N THR A 32 -3.55 -0.25 23.16
CA THR A 32 -4.78 -0.98 22.88
C THR A 32 -5.97 -0.20 23.43
N PRO A 33 -7.07 -0.02 22.66
CA PRO A 33 -8.29 0.56 23.20
C PRO A 33 -8.78 -0.22 24.44
N GLU A 34 -9.00 0.48 25.55
CA GLU A 34 -9.33 -0.13 26.83
C GLU A 34 -10.78 -0.68 26.86
N ASN A 35 -11.66 -0.03 26.12
CA ASN A 35 -13.09 -0.38 26.09
C ASN A 35 -13.37 -1.39 24.97
N SER A 36 -14.42 -2.19 25.17
CA SER A 36 -14.99 -3.00 24.09
C SER A 36 -15.43 -2.11 22.93
N PHE A 37 -15.53 -2.72 21.73
CA PHE A 37 -16.06 -2.01 20.58
C PHE A 37 -17.46 -1.45 20.86
N ASP A 38 -17.63 -0.18 20.52
CA ASP A 38 -18.91 0.53 20.51
C ASP A 38 -19.03 1.32 19.21
N ILE A 39 -20.06 1.06 18.44
CA ILE A 39 -20.32 1.73 17.16
C ILE A 39 -20.47 3.26 17.32
N ASN A 40 -21.01 3.71 18.46
CA ASN A 40 -21.20 5.13 18.74
C ASN A 40 -19.88 5.88 18.91
N LEU A 41 -18.79 5.18 19.22
CA LEU A 41 -17.44 5.72 19.33
C LEU A 41 -16.66 5.67 18.02
N SER A 42 -17.23 5.10 16.95
CA SER A 42 -16.59 5.01 15.64
C SER A 42 -16.65 6.31 14.82
N GLY A 43 -17.20 7.38 15.36
CA GLY A 43 -17.35 8.66 14.67
C GLY A 43 -18.44 8.67 13.60
N GLU A 44 -18.55 9.78 12.88
CA GLU A 44 -19.55 9.94 11.82
C GLU A 44 -19.22 9.12 10.58
N THR A 45 -20.26 8.71 9.86
CA THR A 45 -20.10 8.01 8.57
C THR A 45 -19.72 9.01 7.48
N PRO A 46 -18.65 8.78 6.70
CA PRO A 46 -18.25 9.70 5.64
C PRO A 46 -19.27 9.77 4.52
N ASN A 47 -19.54 10.98 4.04
CA ASN A 47 -20.37 11.25 2.87
C ASN A 47 -19.49 11.54 1.65
N TYR A 48 -19.30 10.57 0.78
CA TYR A 48 -18.39 10.67 -0.37
C TYR A 48 -18.85 11.60 -1.50
N PHE A 49 -20.00 12.23 -1.37
CA PHE A 49 -20.36 13.41 -2.19
C PHE A 49 -19.41 14.59 -1.94
N ASP A 50 -18.91 14.73 -0.69
CA ASP A 50 -17.99 15.79 -0.31
C ASP A 50 -16.55 15.35 -0.53
N LEU A 51 -15.79 16.13 -1.31
CA LEU A 51 -14.39 15.87 -1.64
C LEU A 51 -13.46 15.85 -0.40
N LYS A 52 -13.90 16.39 0.76
CA LYS A 52 -13.10 16.31 1.99
C LYS A 52 -12.89 14.87 2.47
N TYR A 53 -13.78 13.93 2.11
CA TYR A 53 -13.67 12.51 2.44
C TYR A 53 -12.85 11.69 1.43
N TRP A 54 -12.22 12.37 0.47
CA TRP A 54 -11.23 11.76 -0.41
C TRP A 54 -9.84 12.29 -0.04
N VAL A 55 -8.91 11.40 0.22
CA VAL A 55 -7.52 11.80 0.45
C VAL A 55 -6.83 12.17 -0.85
N GLU A 56 -7.15 11.45 -1.95
CA GLU A 56 -6.74 11.78 -3.32
C GLU A 56 -7.92 11.64 -4.27
N HIS A 57 -8.08 12.59 -5.17
CA HIS A 57 -9.18 12.61 -6.14
C HIS A 57 -8.83 13.59 -7.28
N PRO A 58 -9.11 13.29 -8.57
CA PRO A 58 -8.75 14.16 -9.69
C PRO A 58 -9.28 15.60 -9.62
N LYS A 59 -10.41 15.81 -8.91
CA LYS A 59 -11.01 17.14 -8.75
C LYS A 59 -10.47 17.97 -7.59
N LYS A 60 -9.48 17.46 -6.83
CA LYS A 60 -8.87 18.25 -5.74
C LYS A 60 -7.82 19.19 -6.31
N GLU A 61 -7.69 20.37 -5.70
CA GLU A 61 -6.64 21.34 -6.05
C GLU A 61 -5.28 20.97 -5.45
N ASN A 62 -5.29 20.34 -4.28
CA ASN A 62 -4.08 19.96 -3.56
C ASN A 62 -3.93 18.44 -3.53
N HIS A 63 -2.91 17.93 -4.20
CA HIS A 63 -2.62 16.52 -4.33
C HIS A 63 -1.49 16.07 -3.39
N TYR A 64 -1.69 14.91 -2.76
CA TYR A 64 -0.62 14.22 -2.05
C TYR A 64 0.20 13.31 -2.98
N ALA A 65 -0.43 12.73 -3.99
CA ALA A 65 0.27 11.94 -5.00
C ALA A 65 1.18 12.87 -5.82
N THR A 66 2.48 12.65 -5.71
CA THR A 66 3.50 13.39 -6.46
C THR A 66 4.57 12.42 -6.96
N LEU A 67 5.21 12.72 -8.08
CA LEU A 67 6.35 11.93 -8.51
C LEU A 67 7.56 12.16 -7.59
N PRO A 68 8.43 11.15 -7.39
CA PRO A 68 9.68 11.32 -6.66
C PRO A 68 10.52 12.44 -7.25
N LYS A 69 11.14 13.26 -6.39
CA LYS A 69 11.82 14.52 -6.76
C LYS A 69 12.94 14.37 -7.81
N ASN A 70 13.52 13.19 -7.92
CA ASN A 70 14.59 12.87 -8.87
C ASN A 70 14.16 11.83 -9.91
N TYR A 71 12.86 11.68 -10.13
CA TYR A 71 12.30 10.82 -11.18
C TYR A 71 11.67 11.68 -12.25
N ILE A 72 12.13 11.54 -13.48
CA ILE A 72 11.58 12.20 -14.67
C ILE A 72 10.74 11.16 -15.40
N ASP A 73 9.50 11.49 -15.62
CA ASP A 73 8.56 10.66 -16.34
C ASP A 73 8.28 11.22 -17.74
N SER A 74 8.92 10.63 -18.73
CA SER A 74 8.75 11.05 -20.13
C SER A 74 7.42 10.59 -20.76
N ILE A 75 6.66 9.73 -20.06
CA ILE A 75 5.39 9.18 -20.54
C ILE A 75 4.26 9.54 -19.57
N TYR A 76 4.37 10.71 -18.92
CA TYR A 76 3.34 11.19 -18.00
C TYR A 76 2.11 11.64 -18.81
N ASP A 77 0.97 11.06 -18.49
CA ASP A 77 -0.32 11.49 -19.03
C ASP A 77 -1.03 12.40 -18.02
N TYR A 78 -1.46 13.55 -18.48
CA TYR A 78 -2.19 14.53 -17.66
C TYR A 78 -3.69 14.25 -17.63
N GLU A 79 -4.20 13.45 -18.57
CA GLU A 79 -5.62 13.06 -18.67
C GLU A 79 -5.75 11.55 -18.88
N PRO A 80 -5.36 10.72 -17.90
CA PRO A 80 -5.43 9.27 -18.04
C PRO A 80 -6.87 8.80 -18.27
N THR A 81 -7.03 7.81 -19.15
CA THR A 81 -8.33 7.18 -19.43
C THR A 81 -8.61 5.95 -18.55
N ILE A 82 -7.68 5.63 -17.67
CA ILE A 82 -7.77 4.53 -16.71
C ILE A 82 -7.89 5.12 -15.31
N ASP A 83 -8.67 4.48 -14.46
CA ASP A 83 -8.82 4.86 -13.07
C ASP A 83 -8.07 3.89 -12.14
N VAL A 84 -7.66 4.34 -10.97
CA VAL A 84 -7.27 3.48 -9.85
C VAL A 84 -8.06 3.84 -8.60
N PHE A 85 -8.74 2.86 -8.04
CA PHE A 85 -9.32 2.97 -6.71
C PHE A 85 -8.33 2.40 -5.70
N PHE A 86 -7.72 3.28 -4.91
CA PHE A 86 -6.66 2.94 -3.97
C PHE A 86 -7.14 2.97 -2.53
N VAL A 87 -7.01 1.84 -1.81
CA VAL A 87 -7.36 1.74 -0.39
C VAL A 87 -6.08 1.74 0.44
N HIS A 88 -5.88 2.84 1.18
CA HIS A 88 -4.66 3.04 1.96
C HIS A 88 -4.57 2.11 3.19
N PRO A 89 -3.37 1.85 3.75
CA PRO A 89 -3.21 1.10 4.99
C PRO A 89 -3.77 1.88 6.19
N THR A 90 -3.94 1.21 7.33
CA THR A 90 -4.14 1.93 8.58
C THR A 90 -2.85 2.60 9.05
N LEU A 91 -2.98 3.83 9.51
CA LEU A 91 -1.97 4.56 10.27
C LEU A 91 -2.48 4.86 11.69
N TYR A 92 -3.61 4.28 12.07
CA TYR A 92 -4.21 4.44 13.38
C TYR A 92 -3.60 3.44 14.37
N PHE A 93 -2.40 3.80 14.86
CA PHE A 93 -1.61 3.02 15.80
C PHE A 93 -1.83 3.42 17.25
N LYS A 94 -2.40 4.61 17.48
CA LYS A 94 -2.59 5.22 18.79
C LYS A 94 -3.98 5.81 18.89
N GLY A 95 -4.66 5.47 19.95
CA GLY A 95 -6.00 5.95 20.26
C GLY A 95 -6.73 4.99 21.16
N ASN A 96 -7.84 5.46 21.71
CA ASN A 96 -8.66 4.71 22.67
C ASN A 96 -9.98 4.18 22.06
N THR A 97 -10.13 4.27 20.76
CA THR A 97 -11.29 3.74 20.02
C THR A 97 -10.85 2.69 19.00
N TRP A 98 -11.72 1.76 18.65
CA TRP A 98 -11.44 0.70 17.69
C TRP A 98 -11.45 1.17 16.23
N ASN A 99 -12.13 2.28 15.94
CA ASN A 99 -12.05 2.97 14.65
C ASN A 99 -11.58 4.41 14.85
N ALA A 100 -10.80 4.90 13.91
CA ALA A 100 -10.39 6.30 13.86
C ALA A 100 -11.59 7.21 13.54
N ASP A 101 -11.64 8.37 14.20
CA ASP A 101 -12.55 9.42 13.78
C ASP A 101 -12.18 9.91 12.36
N ILE A 102 -13.17 9.90 11.46
CA ILE A 102 -12.98 10.34 10.07
C ILE A 102 -12.54 11.81 9.97
N ASN A 103 -12.84 12.62 10.98
CA ASN A 103 -12.46 14.03 11.05
C ASN A 103 -11.08 14.27 11.72
N ASN A 104 -10.33 13.23 12.07
CA ASN A 104 -9.01 13.36 12.64
C ASN A 104 -8.02 13.97 11.62
N LYS A 105 -7.92 15.30 11.60
CA LYS A 105 -7.11 16.07 10.64
C LYS A 105 -5.63 15.66 10.63
N LYS A 106 -5.07 15.31 11.82
CA LYS A 106 -3.67 14.88 11.92
C LYS A 106 -3.46 13.54 11.23
N LEU A 107 -4.29 12.55 11.55
CA LEU A 107 -4.22 11.22 10.93
C LEU A 107 -4.47 11.30 9.42
N ASN A 108 -5.46 12.08 8.99
CA ASN A 108 -5.79 12.28 7.58
C ASN A 108 -4.62 12.90 6.80
N LYS A 109 -3.91 13.87 7.39
CA LYS A 109 -2.68 14.44 6.81
C LYS A 109 -1.55 13.40 6.75
N GLU A 110 -1.41 12.55 7.76
CA GLU A 110 -0.43 11.45 7.77
C GLU A 110 -0.72 10.44 6.68
N VAL A 111 -1.98 10.05 6.46
CA VAL A 111 -2.41 9.18 5.35
C VAL A 111 -1.97 9.76 4.01
N GLY A 112 -2.25 11.02 3.75
CA GLY A 112 -1.84 11.69 2.52
C GLY A 112 -0.32 11.71 2.33
N SER A 113 0.42 12.17 3.36
CA SER A 113 1.87 12.37 3.26
C SER A 113 2.70 11.08 3.32
N ALA A 114 2.16 9.99 3.87
CA ALA A 114 2.84 8.71 3.96
C ALA A 114 2.31 7.70 2.93
N ALA A 115 1.02 7.34 3.00
CA ALA A 115 0.46 6.29 2.14
C ALA A 115 0.27 6.77 0.70
N ILE A 116 -0.46 7.88 0.48
CA ILE A 116 -0.73 8.32 -0.89
C ILE A 116 0.55 8.74 -1.59
N LYS A 117 1.35 9.56 -0.94
CA LYS A 117 2.60 10.07 -1.51
C LYS A 117 3.62 8.98 -1.87
N ASN A 118 3.70 7.91 -1.09
CA ASN A 118 4.72 6.87 -1.27
C ASN A 118 4.19 5.60 -1.94
N GLN A 119 2.89 5.36 -1.93
CA GLN A 119 2.29 4.13 -2.47
C GLN A 119 1.41 4.45 -3.69
N ALA A 120 0.30 5.19 -3.52
CA ALA A 120 -0.61 5.49 -4.62
C ALA A 120 0.05 6.31 -5.75
N SER A 121 1.07 7.12 -5.44
CA SER A 121 1.84 7.89 -6.44
C SER A 121 2.48 7.04 -7.55
N VAL A 122 2.61 5.72 -7.35
CA VAL A 122 3.11 4.81 -8.39
C VAL A 122 2.19 4.82 -9.64
N PHE A 123 0.92 5.14 -9.46
CA PHE A 123 -0.10 5.20 -10.51
C PHE A 123 -0.23 6.60 -11.15
N LEU A 124 0.36 7.63 -10.57
CA LEU A 124 0.22 9.02 -11.03
C LEU A 124 0.68 9.20 -12.48
N GLY A 125 -0.16 9.84 -13.33
CA GLY A 125 0.10 9.99 -14.76
C GLY A 125 0.05 8.68 -15.57
N ILE A 126 -0.55 7.63 -14.98
CA ILE A 126 -0.95 6.39 -15.66
C ILE A 126 -2.46 6.20 -15.48
N ALA A 127 -2.96 6.55 -14.31
CA ALA A 127 -4.36 6.43 -13.96
C ALA A 127 -4.83 7.61 -13.10
N ASN A 128 -6.13 7.94 -13.17
CA ASN A 128 -6.79 8.85 -12.26
C ASN A 128 -6.88 8.21 -10.87
N ILE A 129 -6.37 8.85 -9.85
CA ILE A 129 -6.29 8.27 -8.51
C ILE A 129 -7.52 8.67 -7.69
N TYR A 130 -8.29 7.68 -7.26
CA TYR A 130 -9.41 7.81 -6.33
C TYR A 130 -9.06 7.08 -5.04
N ALA A 131 -8.76 7.79 -3.97
CA ALA A 131 -8.44 7.21 -2.67
C ALA A 131 -9.31 7.83 -1.57
N PRO A 132 -10.25 7.07 -0.99
CA PRO A 132 -11.10 7.59 0.07
C PRO A 132 -10.37 7.68 1.41
N HIS A 133 -10.77 8.62 2.26
CA HIS A 133 -10.64 8.47 3.69
C HIS A 133 -11.72 7.49 4.17
N TYR A 134 -11.39 6.66 5.15
CA TYR A 134 -12.34 5.76 5.80
C TYR A 134 -12.01 5.66 7.29
N ARG A 135 -12.94 5.25 8.12
CA ARG A 135 -12.73 5.04 9.56
C ARG A 135 -11.85 3.81 9.79
N GLN A 136 -10.52 4.02 9.61
CA GLN A 136 -9.51 2.96 9.72
C GLN A 136 -9.66 2.23 11.05
N MET A 137 -9.61 0.89 11.04
CA MET A 137 -9.56 0.15 12.29
C MET A 137 -8.19 0.29 12.95
N HIS A 138 -8.18 0.32 14.28
CA HIS A 138 -6.96 0.37 15.08
C HIS A 138 -6.07 -0.84 14.79
N ILE A 139 -4.75 -0.68 14.81
CA ILE A 139 -3.82 -1.79 14.50
C ILE A 139 -4.01 -2.98 15.45
N GLN A 140 -4.41 -2.74 16.70
CA GLN A 140 -4.68 -3.79 17.68
C GLN A 140 -5.89 -4.67 17.33
N SER A 141 -6.72 -4.26 16.38
CA SER A 141 -7.82 -5.08 15.86
C SER A 141 -7.37 -6.42 15.25
N TYR A 142 -6.13 -6.51 14.82
CA TYR A 142 -5.56 -7.78 14.32
C TYR A 142 -5.23 -8.77 15.45
N TYR A 143 -5.14 -8.30 16.69
CA TYR A 143 -4.81 -9.11 17.88
C TYR A 143 -5.99 -9.34 18.81
N ASP A 144 -7.06 -8.56 18.67
CA ASP A 144 -8.33 -8.73 19.37
C ASP A 144 -9.45 -8.99 18.37
N LEU A 145 -9.69 -10.25 18.04
CA LEU A 145 -10.69 -10.62 17.03
C LEU A 145 -12.12 -10.22 17.41
N LYS A 146 -12.47 -10.19 18.70
CA LYS A 146 -13.82 -9.85 19.15
C LYS A 146 -14.18 -8.41 18.80
N ASN A 147 -13.30 -7.47 19.11
CA ASN A 147 -13.49 -6.05 18.85
C ASN A 147 -13.07 -5.70 17.41
N GLY A 148 -12.01 -6.33 16.94
CA GLY A 148 -11.41 -6.08 15.64
C GLY A 148 -12.31 -6.42 14.47
N LEU A 149 -13.07 -7.51 14.51
CA LEU A 149 -14.02 -7.86 13.45
C LEU A 149 -15.11 -6.80 13.30
N GLN A 150 -15.61 -6.26 14.41
CA GLN A 150 -16.62 -5.20 14.39
C GLN A 150 -16.04 -3.88 13.82
N ALA A 151 -14.81 -3.53 14.23
CA ALA A 151 -14.10 -2.37 13.70
C ALA A 151 -13.78 -2.53 12.20
N PHE A 152 -13.47 -3.76 11.77
CA PHE A 152 -13.26 -4.09 10.36
C PHE A 152 -14.52 -3.85 9.53
N GLU A 153 -15.70 -4.27 10.03
CA GLU A 153 -16.98 -4.02 9.34
C GLU A 153 -17.25 -2.54 9.12
N VAL A 154 -17.03 -1.70 10.14
CA VAL A 154 -17.19 -0.25 10.01
C VAL A 154 -16.27 0.32 8.92
N ALA A 155 -14.99 -0.05 8.95
CA ALA A 155 -14.01 0.40 7.97
C ALA A 155 -14.33 -0.10 6.56
N TYR A 156 -14.74 -1.37 6.44
CA TYR A 156 -15.12 -1.96 5.15
C TYR A 156 -16.37 -1.30 4.56
N LEU A 157 -17.38 -1.02 5.36
CA LEU A 157 -18.59 -0.34 4.89
C LEU A 157 -18.27 1.05 4.33
N ASP A 158 -17.35 1.78 4.94
CA ASP A 158 -16.90 3.07 4.41
C ASP A 158 -16.21 2.88 3.04
N VAL A 159 -15.26 1.95 2.92
CA VAL A 159 -14.58 1.65 1.66
C VAL A 159 -15.56 1.20 0.56
N LYS A 160 -16.51 0.34 0.90
CA LYS A 160 -17.57 -0.10 0.00
C LYS A 160 -18.43 1.07 -0.49
N ASN A 161 -18.88 1.94 0.41
CA ASN A 161 -19.70 3.10 0.08
C ASN A 161 -18.92 4.09 -0.81
N ALA A 162 -17.61 4.29 -0.53
CA ALA A 162 -16.74 5.10 -1.37
C ALA A 162 -16.61 4.52 -2.78
N PHE A 163 -16.41 3.20 -2.90
CA PHE A 163 -16.30 2.55 -4.20
C PHE A 163 -17.61 2.63 -4.99
N ILE A 164 -18.75 2.38 -4.36
CA ILE A 164 -20.06 2.48 -5.02
C ILE A 164 -20.31 3.93 -5.47
N TYR A 165 -19.90 4.91 -4.66
CA TYR A 165 -20.02 6.31 -5.03
C TYR A 165 -19.11 6.66 -6.22
N TYR A 166 -17.83 6.21 -6.20
CA TYR A 166 -16.90 6.32 -7.32
C TYR A 166 -17.47 5.70 -8.58
N TRP A 167 -17.94 4.46 -8.51
CA TRP A 167 -18.52 3.75 -9.66
C TRP A 167 -19.65 4.49 -10.31
N ARG A 168 -20.60 5.00 -9.52
CA ARG A 168 -21.81 5.67 -10.01
C ARG A 168 -21.55 7.08 -10.55
N ASN A 169 -20.59 7.80 -9.98
CA ASN A 169 -20.45 9.24 -10.21
C ASN A 169 -19.17 9.63 -10.96
N TYR A 170 -18.14 8.81 -10.92
CA TYR A 170 -16.81 9.19 -11.44
C TYR A 170 -16.25 8.24 -12.49
N ASN A 171 -16.47 6.93 -12.42
CA ASN A 171 -15.85 5.95 -13.33
C ASN A 171 -16.24 6.18 -14.80
N LYS A 172 -17.51 6.46 -15.09
CA LYS A 172 -18.03 6.77 -16.45
C LYS A 172 -17.67 5.73 -17.52
N GLY A 173 -17.48 4.47 -17.15
CA GLY A 173 -17.09 3.39 -18.05
C GLY A 173 -15.60 3.26 -18.32
N ASN A 174 -14.76 3.97 -17.61
CA ASN A 174 -13.31 3.78 -17.67
C ASN A 174 -12.91 2.40 -17.18
N LYS A 175 -11.90 1.81 -17.80
CA LYS A 175 -11.18 0.67 -17.23
C LYS A 175 -10.55 1.10 -15.91
N PHE A 176 -10.48 0.18 -14.94
CA PHE A 176 -9.96 0.54 -13.62
C PHE A 176 -9.08 -0.52 -12.98
N ILE A 177 -8.28 -0.06 -12.04
CA ILE A 177 -7.36 -0.83 -11.21
C ILE A 177 -7.89 -0.79 -9.77
N ILE A 178 -7.88 -1.92 -9.07
CA ILE A 178 -8.03 -1.96 -7.62
C ILE A 178 -6.64 -2.08 -7.00
N ALA A 179 -6.31 -1.21 -6.07
CA ALA A 179 -5.04 -1.28 -5.37
C ALA A 179 -5.22 -1.01 -3.87
N GLY A 180 -4.41 -1.64 -3.05
CA GLY A 180 -4.41 -1.41 -1.61
C GLY A 180 -3.05 -1.71 -0.99
N HIS A 181 -2.95 -1.51 0.33
CA HIS A 181 -1.82 -1.96 1.12
C HIS A 181 -2.26 -2.31 2.54
N SER A 182 -1.74 -3.41 3.09
CA SER A 182 -2.00 -3.81 4.48
C SER A 182 -3.51 -3.91 4.76
N GLN A 183 -4.06 -3.18 5.74
CA GLN A 183 -5.50 -3.12 5.99
C GLN A 183 -6.31 -2.76 4.74
N GLY A 184 -5.79 -1.84 3.91
CA GLY A 184 -6.41 -1.50 2.63
C GLY A 184 -6.50 -2.69 1.68
N THR A 185 -5.53 -3.59 1.70
CA THR A 185 -5.57 -4.84 0.94
C THR A 185 -6.68 -5.77 1.41
N ASN A 186 -6.91 -5.90 2.73
CA ASN A 186 -8.04 -6.71 3.24
C ASN A 186 -9.39 -6.17 2.78
N HIS A 187 -9.56 -4.84 2.81
CA HIS A 187 -10.79 -4.22 2.30
C HIS A 187 -10.92 -4.34 0.79
N ALA A 188 -9.84 -4.17 0.03
CA ALA A 188 -9.82 -4.34 -1.43
C ALA A 188 -10.14 -5.77 -1.85
N GLU A 189 -9.57 -6.78 -1.17
CA GLU A 189 -9.88 -8.20 -1.40
C GLU A 189 -11.37 -8.49 -1.17
N ARG A 190 -11.94 -8.00 -0.07
CA ARG A 190 -13.36 -8.18 0.24
C ARG A 190 -14.26 -7.45 -0.76
N LEU A 191 -13.88 -6.24 -1.17
CA LEU A 191 -14.59 -5.47 -2.18
C LEU A 191 -14.62 -6.19 -3.54
N LEU A 192 -13.48 -6.78 -3.94
CA LEU A 192 -13.40 -7.62 -5.13
C LEU A 192 -14.38 -8.79 -5.03
N LYS A 193 -14.34 -9.57 -3.93
CA LYS A 193 -15.19 -10.74 -3.72
C LYS A 193 -16.68 -10.44 -3.73
N GLU A 194 -17.10 -9.41 -2.99
CA GLU A 194 -18.51 -9.19 -2.70
C GLU A 194 -19.21 -8.26 -3.67
N ILE A 195 -18.46 -7.43 -4.39
CA ILE A 195 -19.05 -6.36 -5.19
C ILE A 195 -18.59 -6.41 -6.65
N ILE A 196 -17.27 -6.39 -6.89
CA ILE A 196 -16.75 -6.18 -8.24
C ILE A 196 -16.91 -7.42 -9.10
N LEU A 197 -16.50 -8.59 -8.57
CA LEU A 197 -16.53 -9.85 -9.33
C LEU A 197 -17.93 -10.45 -9.43
N GLU A 198 -18.85 -10.04 -8.57
CA GLU A 198 -20.26 -10.42 -8.63
C GLU A 198 -21.09 -9.52 -9.58
N ASN A 199 -20.48 -8.50 -10.18
CA ASN A 199 -21.13 -7.59 -11.10
C ASN A 199 -20.42 -7.60 -12.48
N ASP A 200 -21.09 -8.11 -13.51
CA ASP A 200 -20.51 -8.29 -14.85
C ASP A 200 -19.97 -6.98 -15.44
N SER A 201 -20.67 -5.84 -15.25
CA SER A 201 -20.23 -4.55 -15.74
C SER A 201 -18.95 -4.09 -15.06
N MET A 202 -18.85 -4.26 -13.74
CA MET A 202 -17.64 -3.92 -12.97
C MET A 202 -16.49 -4.86 -13.33
N ARG A 203 -16.76 -6.17 -13.38
CA ARG A 203 -15.77 -7.19 -13.72
C ARG A 203 -15.17 -6.95 -15.11
N SER A 204 -15.99 -6.63 -16.09
CA SER A 204 -15.53 -6.38 -17.48
C SER A 204 -14.63 -5.15 -17.63
N LEU A 205 -14.68 -4.21 -16.69
CA LEU A 205 -13.85 -3.01 -16.68
C LEU A 205 -12.62 -3.11 -15.74
N LEU A 206 -12.57 -4.13 -14.87
CA LEU A 206 -11.42 -4.36 -13.99
C LEU A 206 -10.22 -4.82 -14.85
N LEU A 207 -9.10 -4.10 -14.77
CA LEU A 207 -7.87 -4.44 -15.47
C LEU A 207 -6.97 -5.36 -14.65
N ILE A 208 -6.73 -4.99 -13.39
CA ILE A 208 -5.76 -5.68 -12.54
C ILE A 208 -5.95 -5.26 -11.09
N SER A 209 -5.56 -6.15 -10.15
CA SER A 209 -5.63 -5.85 -8.73
C SER A 209 -4.26 -5.97 -8.06
N TYR A 210 -3.81 -4.91 -7.35
CA TYR A 210 -2.59 -4.86 -6.57
C TYR A 210 -2.93 -5.01 -5.09
N LEU A 211 -2.59 -6.16 -4.49
CA LEU A 211 -2.98 -6.55 -3.12
C LEU A 211 -1.77 -6.86 -2.20
N PRO A 212 -0.73 -6.02 -2.14
CA PRO A 212 0.43 -6.28 -1.30
C PRO A 212 0.14 -6.08 0.20
N GLY A 213 1.00 -6.70 1.00
CA GLY A 213 1.04 -6.53 2.45
C GLY A 213 0.23 -7.54 3.25
N MET A 214 -0.69 -8.28 2.63
CA MET A 214 -1.52 -9.27 3.30
C MET A 214 -1.38 -10.67 2.65
N PRO A 215 -1.67 -11.76 3.39
CA PRO A 215 -1.59 -13.12 2.87
C PRO A 215 -2.80 -13.43 1.96
N ILE A 216 -2.67 -13.17 0.67
CA ILE A 216 -3.72 -13.41 -0.31
C ILE A 216 -3.62 -14.85 -0.84
N LYS A 217 -4.73 -15.59 -0.73
CA LYS A 217 -4.93 -16.91 -1.32
C LYS A 217 -5.84 -16.78 -2.53
N GLN A 218 -5.95 -17.84 -3.35
CA GLN A 218 -6.98 -17.88 -4.39
C GLN A 218 -8.36 -17.66 -3.74
N PHE A 219 -9.07 -16.62 -4.16
CA PHE A 219 -10.30 -16.22 -3.49
C PHE A 219 -11.53 -16.15 -4.41
N HIS A 220 -11.35 -16.11 -5.71
CA HIS A 220 -12.47 -16.07 -6.67
C HIS A 220 -12.11 -16.78 -7.97
N LYS A 221 -13.05 -17.53 -8.54
CA LYS A 221 -12.85 -18.28 -9.79
C LYS A 221 -12.59 -17.38 -11.00
N ASP A 222 -13.19 -16.19 -11.03
CA ASP A 222 -13.13 -15.25 -12.15
C ASP A 222 -11.98 -14.23 -12.04
N LEU A 223 -11.13 -14.33 -11.03
CA LEU A 223 -9.93 -13.52 -10.90
C LEU A 223 -8.73 -14.43 -10.61
N ALA A 224 -7.98 -14.73 -11.65
CA ALA A 224 -6.80 -15.57 -11.54
C ALA A 224 -5.65 -14.87 -10.78
N PRO A 225 -4.78 -15.63 -10.09
CA PRO A 225 -3.50 -15.09 -9.67
C PRO A 225 -2.64 -14.76 -10.88
N PHE A 226 -1.70 -13.84 -10.69
CA PHE A 226 -0.67 -13.51 -11.66
C PHE A 226 0.08 -14.76 -12.16
N SER A 227 0.33 -14.86 -13.48
CA SER A 227 1.12 -15.92 -14.09
C SER A 227 2.19 -15.42 -15.08
N SER A 228 2.04 -14.22 -15.64
CA SER A 228 3.03 -13.65 -16.57
C SER A 228 3.17 -12.12 -16.43
N PRO A 229 4.35 -11.57 -16.79
CA PRO A 229 4.65 -10.13 -16.59
C PRO A 229 3.74 -9.16 -17.33
N ASN A 230 3.06 -9.59 -18.40
CA ASN A 230 2.15 -8.76 -19.21
C ASN A 230 0.67 -9.05 -18.97
N GLN A 231 0.33 -10.01 -18.09
CA GLN A 231 -1.06 -10.41 -17.86
C GLN A 231 -1.87 -9.28 -17.21
N LEU A 232 -3.06 -9.02 -17.74
CA LEU A 232 -4.18 -8.33 -17.10
C LEU A 232 -5.21 -9.35 -16.59
N ASP A 233 -6.34 -8.89 -16.08
CA ASP A 233 -7.41 -9.73 -15.52
C ASP A 233 -6.91 -10.70 -14.41
N CYS A 234 -6.00 -10.19 -13.58
CA CYS A 234 -5.39 -10.96 -12.50
C CYS A 234 -5.18 -10.13 -11.25
N PHE A 235 -4.84 -10.80 -10.15
CA PHE A 235 -4.34 -10.12 -8.96
C PHE A 235 -2.84 -10.38 -8.73
N LEU A 236 -2.18 -9.39 -8.17
CA LEU A 236 -0.79 -9.45 -7.71
C LEU A 236 -0.75 -9.24 -6.21
N SER A 237 0.09 -10.00 -5.53
CA SER A 237 0.34 -9.82 -4.11
C SER A 237 1.80 -10.08 -3.78
N TRP A 238 2.32 -9.40 -2.78
CA TRP A 238 3.63 -9.65 -2.18
C TRP A 238 3.67 -9.11 -0.75
N ARG A 239 4.56 -9.68 0.05
CA ARG A 239 4.88 -9.25 1.41
C ARG A 239 6.38 -9.37 1.59
N SER A 240 7.06 -8.29 1.96
CA SER A 240 8.52 -8.21 1.93
C SER A 240 9.13 -8.37 3.32
N LEU A 241 10.02 -9.34 3.48
CA LEU A 241 10.78 -9.60 4.71
C LEU A 241 12.28 -9.75 4.43
N ALA A 242 13.10 -9.46 5.41
CA ALA A 242 14.52 -9.83 5.35
C ALA A 242 14.67 -11.36 5.36
N GLU A 243 15.57 -11.87 4.54
CA GLU A 243 15.85 -13.30 4.47
C GLU A 243 16.13 -13.88 5.88
N GLY A 244 15.44 -14.98 6.20
CA GLY A 244 15.53 -15.66 7.48
C GLY A 244 14.80 -14.98 8.66
N TYR A 245 14.04 -13.93 8.44
CA TYR A 245 13.22 -13.29 9.49
C TYR A 245 11.76 -13.67 9.34
N PHE A 246 11.20 -14.34 10.33
CA PHE A 246 9.79 -14.71 10.40
C PHE A 246 9.12 -13.97 11.57
N PRO A 247 8.16 -13.05 11.31
CA PRO A 247 7.29 -12.54 12.36
C PRO A 247 6.43 -13.69 12.92
N ALA A 248 6.33 -13.77 14.24
CA ALA A 248 5.65 -14.88 14.91
C ALA A 248 4.14 -14.98 14.60
N ASP A 249 3.55 -13.85 14.24
CA ASP A 249 2.13 -13.66 13.92
C ASP A 249 1.81 -13.69 12.42
N TRP A 250 2.82 -13.98 11.57
CA TRP A 250 2.61 -14.04 10.13
C TRP A 250 2.43 -15.46 9.63
N GLU A 251 1.33 -15.69 8.93
CA GLU A 251 1.15 -16.94 8.18
C GLU A 251 2.14 -17.01 7.00
N VAL A 252 2.86 -18.11 6.88
CA VAL A 252 3.73 -18.47 5.75
C VAL A 252 3.28 -19.82 5.22
N SER A 253 2.91 -19.89 3.95
CA SER A 253 2.34 -21.09 3.34
C SER A 253 2.44 -21.03 1.83
N ASP A 254 2.58 -22.20 1.20
CA ASP A 254 2.54 -22.35 -0.27
C ASP A 254 1.17 -21.99 -0.87
N SER A 255 0.11 -21.96 -0.06
CA SER A 255 -1.22 -21.52 -0.48
C SER A 255 -1.35 -20.00 -0.63
N ILE A 256 -0.38 -19.22 -0.12
CA ILE A 256 -0.37 -17.76 -0.20
C ILE A 256 0.32 -17.35 -1.48
N PHE A 257 -0.39 -16.60 -2.30
CA PHE A 257 0.12 -16.12 -3.56
C PHE A 257 1.14 -15.00 -3.37
N CYS A 258 2.27 -15.08 -4.08
CA CYS A 258 3.30 -14.07 -4.02
C CYS A 258 4.05 -13.94 -5.34
N VAL A 259 4.20 -12.71 -5.83
CA VAL A 259 5.04 -12.37 -6.98
C VAL A 259 6.23 -11.53 -6.53
N ASN A 260 7.39 -11.75 -7.14
CA ASN A 260 8.57 -10.91 -6.92
C ASN A 260 8.49 -9.64 -7.77
N PRO A 261 8.33 -8.43 -7.20
CA PRO A 261 8.17 -7.20 -7.96
C PRO A 261 9.43 -6.73 -8.72
N ILE A 262 10.56 -7.41 -8.55
CA ILE A 262 11.80 -7.12 -9.29
C ILE A 262 11.85 -7.93 -10.58
N SER A 263 11.58 -9.24 -10.49
CA SER A 263 11.66 -10.16 -11.64
C SER A 263 10.32 -10.38 -12.34
N TRP A 264 9.21 -10.05 -11.69
CA TRP A 264 7.85 -10.38 -12.10
C TRP A 264 7.69 -11.87 -12.37
N LYS A 265 8.15 -12.68 -11.41
CA LYS A 265 8.05 -14.13 -11.39
C LYS A 265 7.53 -14.64 -10.06
N ILE A 266 7.01 -15.85 -10.06
CA ILE A 266 6.51 -16.56 -8.87
C ILE A 266 7.45 -17.68 -8.41
N ASP A 267 8.61 -17.82 -9.06
CA ASP A 267 9.60 -18.84 -8.75
C ASP A 267 10.49 -18.44 -7.56
N SER A 268 11.16 -19.41 -6.96
CA SER A 268 12.10 -19.20 -5.86
C SER A 268 13.51 -18.77 -6.31
N LEU A 269 13.69 -18.48 -7.61
CA LEU A 269 14.99 -18.05 -8.12
C LEU A 269 15.25 -16.58 -7.72
N PRO A 270 16.42 -16.26 -7.18
CA PRO A 270 16.75 -14.89 -6.84
C PRO A 270 16.74 -13.96 -8.06
N SER A 271 16.09 -12.82 -7.93
CA SER A 271 16.14 -11.77 -8.94
C SER A 271 17.56 -11.23 -9.10
N GLN A 272 17.93 -10.83 -10.33
CA GLN A 272 19.20 -10.17 -10.55
C GLN A 272 19.15 -8.73 -10.02
N LYS A 273 20.15 -8.31 -9.25
CA LYS A 273 20.22 -6.95 -8.68
C LYS A 273 20.05 -5.85 -9.72
N LYS A 274 20.60 -6.03 -10.93
CA LYS A 274 20.48 -5.05 -12.01
C LYS A 274 19.04 -4.73 -12.43
N ASN A 275 18.08 -5.60 -12.08
CA ASN A 275 16.67 -5.40 -12.38
C ASN A 275 15.95 -4.57 -11.29
N HIS A 276 16.58 -4.33 -10.14
CA HIS A 276 16.05 -3.48 -9.09
C HIS A 276 16.34 -2.00 -9.41
N LEU A 277 15.30 -1.20 -9.57
CA LEU A 277 15.41 0.16 -10.11
C LEU A 277 15.53 1.26 -9.04
N GLY A 278 15.66 0.88 -7.77
CA GLY A 278 15.88 1.79 -6.66
C GLY A 278 14.76 1.79 -5.61
N ILE A 279 15.06 2.36 -4.46
CA ILE A 279 14.20 2.45 -3.29
C ILE A 279 13.70 3.87 -3.15
N LEU A 280 12.40 4.07 -3.00
CA LEU A 280 11.80 5.36 -2.66
C LEU A 280 11.95 5.62 -1.15
N PHE A 281 12.70 6.64 -0.79
CA PHE A 281 12.97 7.02 0.60
C PHE A 281 11.99 8.08 1.12
N GLN A 282 11.98 8.30 2.44
CA GLN A 282 11.12 9.29 3.11
C GLN A 282 11.32 10.73 2.63
N ASN A 283 12.52 11.08 2.11
CA ASN A 283 12.79 12.38 1.48
C ASN A 283 12.12 12.52 0.10
N HIS A 284 11.33 11.51 -0.29
CA HIS A 284 10.67 11.41 -1.58
C HIS A 284 11.65 11.46 -2.77
N LYS A 285 12.78 10.77 -2.63
CA LYS A 285 13.77 10.53 -3.68
C LYS A 285 14.04 9.04 -3.82
N ILE A 286 14.31 8.62 -5.03
CA ILE A 286 14.73 7.25 -5.33
C ILE A 286 16.25 7.16 -5.22
N HIS A 287 16.72 6.18 -4.47
CA HIS A 287 18.13 5.91 -4.24
C HIS A 287 18.46 4.43 -4.45
N TYR A 288 19.72 4.14 -4.59
CA TYR A 288 20.30 2.80 -4.58
C TYR A 288 19.66 1.83 -5.59
N PRO A 289 19.65 2.13 -6.89
CA PRO A 289 19.34 1.10 -7.88
C PRO A 289 20.35 -0.05 -7.76
N ASN A 290 19.96 -1.24 -8.23
CA ASN A 290 20.78 -2.45 -8.17
C ASN A 290 21.19 -2.91 -6.75
N SER A 291 20.42 -2.53 -5.71
CA SER A 291 20.76 -2.83 -4.31
C SER A 291 20.00 -4.03 -3.72
N ILE A 292 18.85 -4.37 -4.28
CA ILE A 292 18.00 -5.47 -3.78
C ILE A 292 18.12 -6.69 -4.70
N GLU A 293 18.32 -7.84 -4.07
CA GLU A 293 18.14 -9.17 -4.63
C GLU A 293 17.11 -9.89 -3.77
N ALA A 294 16.08 -10.45 -4.39
CA ALA A 294 14.98 -11.08 -3.68
C ALA A 294 14.44 -12.30 -4.43
N TYR A 295 13.81 -13.21 -3.70
CA TYR A 295 13.15 -14.41 -4.23
C TYR A 295 11.81 -14.62 -3.51
N THR A 296 10.90 -15.40 -4.10
CA THR A 296 9.63 -15.75 -3.47
C THR A 296 9.69 -17.15 -2.87
N ASP A 297 9.18 -17.29 -1.67
CA ASP A 297 8.96 -18.59 -1.03
C ASP A 297 7.82 -18.46 -0.01
N LYS A 298 6.88 -19.41 -0.03
CA LYS A 298 5.77 -19.55 0.94
C LYS A 298 5.00 -18.25 1.18
N GLY A 299 4.68 -17.52 0.11
CA GLY A 299 3.88 -16.31 0.17
C GLY A 299 4.63 -15.05 0.65
N VAL A 300 5.95 -15.06 0.59
CA VAL A 300 6.82 -13.95 1.01
C VAL A 300 7.87 -13.66 -0.05
N VAL A 301 8.19 -12.38 -0.24
CA VAL A 301 9.37 -11.91 -0.95
C VAL A 301 10.51 -11.80 0.05
N TRP A 302 11.45 -12.72 0.00
CA TRP A 302 12.65 -12.76 0.84
C TRP A 302 13.73 -11.86 0.25
N ILE A 303 14.09 -10.82 0.99
CA ILE A 303 15.11 -9.86 0.60
C ILE A 303 16.44 -10.25 1.22
N LYS A 304 17.42 -10.56 0.38
CA LYS A 304 18.80 -10.80 0.81
C LYS A 304 19.40 -9.53 1.44
N PRO A 305 20.46 -9.65 2.26
CA PRO A 305 21.06 -8.50 2.93
C PRO A 305 21.37 -7.34 1.97
N ILE A 306 20.72 -6.20 2.23
CA ILE A 306 20.86 -5.00 1.38
C ILE A 306 22.21 -4.35 1.65
N LYS A 307 23.02 -4.21 0.59
CA LYS A 307 24.35 -3.59 0.65
C LYS A 307 24.27 -2.11 0.21
N ILE A 308 23.88 -1.24 1.12
CA ILE A 308 23.85 0.22 0.91
C ILE A 308 24.63 0.91 2.03
N PRO A 309 25.14 2.13 1.83
CA PRO A 309 25.77 2.91 2.88
C PRO A 309 24.87 3.00 4.10
N PHE A 310 25.45 2.83 5.28
CA PHE A 310 24.74 2.85 6.56
C PHE A 310 23.64 1.78 6.76
N ALA A 311 23.54 0.75 5.91
CA ALA A 311 22.56 -0.34 6.04
C ALA A 311 22.53 -0.98 7.43
N ARG A 312 23.68 -1.07 8.12
CA ARG A 312 23.80 -1.58 9.49
C ARG A 312 22.98 -0.81 10.52
N PHE A 313 22.61 0.44 10.23
CA PHE A 313 21.77 1.26 11.10
C PHE A 313 20.28 1.06 10.81
N TYR A 314 19.93 0.52 9.65
CA TYR A 314 18.57 0.17 9.29
C TYR A 314 18.30 -1.28 9.72
N LYS A 315 18.08 -1.51 11.02
CA LYS A 315 17.82 -2.85 11.59
C LYS A 315 16.42 -3.40 11.26
N MET A 316 15.75 -2.82 10.29
CA MET A 316 14.43 -3.27 9.87
C MET A 316 14.55 -4.65 9.21
N LYS A 317 13.79 -5.62 9.71
CA LYS A 317 13.70 -6.98 9.16
C LYS A 317 12.33 -7.25 8.53
N ASN A 318 11.28 -6.59 9.05
CA ASN A 318 9.97 -6.58 8.46
C ASN A 318 9.86 -5.35 7.56
N TYR A 319 9.80 -5.55 6.24
CA TYR A 319 9.73 -4.48 5.25
C TYR A 319 8.29 -4.16 4.82
N HIS A 320 7.29 -4.71 5.49
CA HIS A 320 5.87 -4.56 5.19
C HIS A 320 5.47 -3.11 4.83
N ILE A 321 5.87 -2.15 5.64
CA ILE A 321 5.55 -0.74 5.39
C ILE A 321 6.15 -0.17 4.10
N ALA A 322 7.19 -0.83 3.58
CA ALA A 322 7.93 -0.42 2.40
C ALA A 322 7.61 -1.28 1.16
N ASP A 323 6.56 -2.12 1.20
CA ASP A 323 6.20 -3.00 0.09
C ASP A 323 6.04 -2.28 -1.25
N TYR A 324 5.58 -1.03 -1.28
CA TYR A 324 5.60 -0.19 -2.47
C TYR A 324 6.94 0.52 -2.66
N ASN A 325 7.51 1.07 -1.60
CA ASN A 325 8.71 1.90 -1.65
C ASN A 325 9.94 1.17 -2.20
N LEU A 326 10.09 -0.11 -1.83
CA LEU A 326 11.20 -0.95 -2.29
C LEU A 326 11.20 -1.17 -3.81
N TYR A 327 10.03 -1.09 -4.45
CA TYR A 327 9.83 -1.48 -5.84
C TYR A 327 9.10 -0.41 -6.65
N TRP A 328 9.06 0.84 -6.21
CA TRP A 328 8.21 1.88 -6.78
C TRP A 328 8.37 2.01 -8.31
N ILE A 329 9.60 2.11 -8.82
CA ILE A 329 9.84 2.17 -10.27
C ILE A 329 9.53 0.83 -10.94
N ASN A 330 9.87 -0.29 -10.30
CA ASN A 330 9.60 -1.62 -10.85
C ASN A 330 8.10 -1.84 -11.07
N ILE A 331 7.26 -1.45 -10.09
CA ILE A 331 5.80 -1.53 -10.18
C ILE A 331 5.28 -0.63 -11.31
N ARG A 332 5.73 0.63 -11.35
CA ARG A 332 5.32 1.60 -12.36
C ARG A 332 5.65 1.14 -13.77
N ASN A 333 6.89 0.68 -13.99
CA ASN A 333 7.33 0.21 -15.30
C ASN A 333 6.59 -1.06 -15.74
N ASN A 334 6.34 -1.99 -14.81
CA ASN A 334 5.59 -3.19 -15.13
C ASN A 334 4.12 -2.89 -15.46
N LEU A 335 3.47 -1.96 -14.74
CA LEU A 335 2.11 -1.55 -15.08
C LEU A 335 2.05 -0.99 -16.50
N ARG A 336 2.96 -0.08 -16.86
CA ARG A 336 3.03 0.45 -18.22
C ARG A 336 3.29 -0.61 -19.28
N TYR A 337 4.20 -1.54 -18.98
CA TYR A 337 4.46 -2.68 -19.87
C TYR A 337 3.18 -3.50 -20.11
N ARG A 338 2.44 -3.82 -19.05
CA ARG A 338 1.17 -4.55 -19.15
C ARG A 338 0.16 -3.80 -20.01
N LEU A 339 -0.05 -2.52 -19.72
CA LEU A 339 -1.00 -1.69 -20.44
C LEU A 339 -0.65 -1.64 -21.93
N LYS A 340 0.60 -1.37 -22.25
CA LYS A 340 1.08 -1.33 -23.66
C LYS A 340 0.90 -2.65 -24.39
N GLU A 341 1.30 -3.77 -23.79
CA GLU A 341 1.19 -5.11 -24.41
C GLU A 341 -0.27 -5.53 -24.66
N ASN A 342 -1.21 -4.94 -23.94
CA ASN A 342 -2.66 -5.20 -24.08
C ASN A 342 -3.41 -4.06 -24.81
N GLY A 343 -2.70 -3.14 -25.48
CA GLY A 343 -3.30 -2.12 -26.32
C GLY A 343 -3.86 -0.88 -25.59
N TYR A 344 -3.47 -0.69 -24.34
CA TYR A 344 -3.75 0.54 -23.58
C TYR A 344 -2.53 1.46 -23.67
N ASN A 345 -2.71 2.61 -24.29
CA ASN A 345 -1.65 3.64 -24.42
C ASN A 345 -1.69 4.63 -23.27
#